data_e521caf9893127e3b53922de13fe5172
#
_entry.id   e521caf9893127e3b53922de13fe5172
#
_cell.length_a   1.000
_cell.length_b   1.000
_cell.length_c   1.000
_cell.angle_alpha   90.00
_cell.angle_beta   90.00
_cell.angle_gamma   90.00
#
_symmetry.space_group_name_H-M   'P 1'
#
loop_
_entity.id
_entity.type
_entity.pdbx_description
1 polymer ?
#
loop_
_entity_poly.entity_id
_entity_poly.type
_entity_poly.pdbx_seq_one_letter_code
_entity_poly.pdbx_strand_id
1 'polypeptide(L)'
;MMKLHNERFYLYRADQQSPMTVRLTIRMSDAVDGQMLREAVTDTQKRYPYLCVRLCTYYDEVEYAAFDDNPLPWVVADGRKPLMLMSPEANDHLLSFAWWDDCIALDFFHALTDGTGAYRVLRTLLYEYCRRRYDTNLSPDGVWTASSPVADEEWTDPSMMPRPELPSQPTESVFPESLNIAVNPIAPIRDRHESVHILVDEEQMMTKIRACEGTPAVWLSLLLNKAIARLHPSDNENPPAVVVAVNMRKALGTPLSHHSLVGGISLAFTMQMQDWDIEKQISEMRRKVAQNTAPDILRAHFWQTADRMDLLDRLPTLEARHHTMAQQVKIIARQRGSASLSYVGKAHLGAAEQYVRELRTDSDTPNLILLEVAAVSGSFCLSFIHQFGTDIYLDAFLDQLQQQGLTYTIVARHPLEVSPIADLWTTTTGDNQRKQ
;
A
#
# COMPACT_ATOMS: atom_id res chain seq x y z
N MET A 1 -23.93 -6.32 8.21
CA MET A 1 -23.32 -5.07 8.73
C MET A 1 -22.10 -5.41 9.58
N MET A 2 -20.95 -4.88 9.25
CA MET A 2 -19.69 -5.02 10.02
C MET A 2 -19.22 -3.62 10.43
N LYS A 3 -19.22 -3.33 11.74
CA LYS A 3 -18.72 -2.06 12.26
C LYS A 3 -17.22 -1.96 12.02
N LEU A 4 -16.76 -0.80 11.57
CA LEU A 4 -15.34 -0.58 11.29
C LEU A 4 -14.54 -0.42 12.57
N HIS A 5 -13.35 -1.01 12.61
CA HIS A 5 -12.40 -0.89 13.72
C HIS A 5 -11.06 -0.36 13.20
N ASN A 6 -10.25 -1.20 12.62
CA ASN A 6 -8.94 -0.82 12.09
C ASN A 6 -9.05 0.01 10.80
N GLU A 7 -10.08 -0.23 10.01
CA GLU A 7 -10.40 0.47 8.75
C GLU A 7 -10.60 1.97 8.95
N ARG A 8 -11.05 2.40 10.16
CA ARG A 8 -11.25 3.81 10.54
C ARG A 8 -10.01 4.67 10.30
N PHE A 9 -8.82 4.08 10.49
CA PHE A 9 -7.55 4.78 10.25
C PHE A 9 -7.41 5.27 8.81
N TYR A 10 -7.81 4.48 7.84
CA TYR A 10 -7.81 4.84 6.43
C TYR A 10 -9.02 5.70 6.08
N LEU A 11 -10.19 5.32 6.58
CA LEU A 11 -11.44 6.05 6.32
C LEU A 11 -11.34 7.52 6.76
N TYR A 12 -10.93 7.79 8.01
CA TYR A 12 -10.87 9.17 8.52
C TYR A 12 -9.75 10.02 7.89
N ARG A 13 -8.89 9.43 7.08
CA ARG A 13 -7.85 10.13 6.31
C ARG A 13 -8.25 10.41 4.88
N ALA A 14 -9.21 9.68 4.36
CA ALA A 14 -9.55 9.69 2.95
C ALA A 14 -10.43 10.89 2.58
N ASP A 15 -10.10 11.54 1.49
CA ASP A 15 -10.94 12.55 0.82
C ASP A 15 -10.67 12.52 -0.70
N GLN A 16 -11.28 13.44 -1.45
CA GLN A 16 -11.10 13.51 -2.90
C GLN A 16 -9.68 13.92 -3.33
N GLN A 17 -8.90 14.56 -2.46
CA GLN A 17 -7.52 14.96 -2.74
C GLN A 17 -6.53 13.86 -2.34
N SER A 18 -6.86 13.10 -1.31
CA SER A 18 -6.10 11.96 -0.80
C SER A 18 -7.03 10.75 -0.63
N PRO A 19 -7.36 10.05 -1.72
CA PRO A 19 -8.41 9.01 -1.71
C PRO A 19 -8.01 7.74 -0.96
N MET A 20 -6.77 7.60 -0.51
CA MET A 20 -6.25 6.41 0.18
C MET A 20 -6.51 5.13 -0.64
N THR A 21 -6.32 5.21 -1.94
CA THR A 21 -6.51 4.10 -2.88
C THR A 21 -5.19 3.63 -3.47
N VAL A 22 -5.19 2.37 -3.89
CA VAL A 22 -4.04 1.71 -4.49
C VAL A 22 -4.47 1.09 -5.82
N ARG A 23 -3.63 1.22 -6.84
CA ARG A 23 -3.76 0.56 -8.13
C ARG A 23 -2.64 -0.43 -8.34
N LEU A 24 -2.98 -1.69 -8.56
CA LEU A 24 -2.07 -2.74 -9.04
C LEU A 24 -2.29 -2.91 -10.54
N THR A 25 -1.29 -2.63 -11.35
CA THR A 25 -1.35 -2.80 -12.81
C THR A 25 -0.46 -3.97 -13.21
N ILE A 26 -1.07 -4.98 -13.82
CA ILE A 26 -0.42 -6.17 -14.35
C ILE A 26 -0.30 -6.02 -15.85
N ARG A 27 0.90 -6.18 -16.39
CA ARG A 27 1.12 -6.27 -17.82
C ARG A 27 1.23 -7.72 -18.24
N MET A 28 0.33 -8.14 -19.13
CA MET A 28 0.27 -9.50 -19.67
C MET A 28 1.27 -9.67 -20.84
N SER A 29 1.46 -10.91 -21.27
CA SER A 29 2.31 -11.23 -22.43
C SER A 29 1.70 -10.79 -23.76
N ASP A 30 0.38 -10.65 -23.83
CA ASP A 30 -0.36 -10.22 -25.01
C ASP A 30 -1.61 -9.41 -24.64
N ALA A 31 -2.37 -8.98 -25.65
CA ALA A 31 -3.59 -8.19 -25.47
C ALA A 31 -4.63 -8.91 -24.60
N VAL A 32 -5.24 -8.17 -23.68
CA VAL A 32 -6.26 -8.67 -22.76
C VAL A 32 -7.58 -8.92 -23.51
N ASP A 33 -8.19 -10.07 -23.28
CA ASP A 33 -9.57 -10.35 -23.66
C ASP A 33 -10.52 -9.86 -22.55
N GLY A 34 -11.20 -8.74 -22.79
CA GLY A 34 -12.07 -8.10 -21.80
C GLY A 34 -13.30 -8.93 -21.43
N GLN A 35 -13.80 -9.83 -22.31
CA GLN A 35 -14.90 -10.71 -21.97
C GLN A 35 -14.43 -11.80 -21.00
N MET A 36 -13.35 -12.48 -21.34
CA MET A 36 -12.75 -13.50 -20.44
C MET A 36 -12.35 -12.90 -19.09
N LEU A 37 -11.89 -11.63 -19.08
CA LEU A 37 -11.57 -10.95 -17.83
C LEU A 37 -12.84 -10.73 -16.97
N ARG A 38 -13.96 -10.30 -17.53
CA ARG A 38 -15.23 -10.13 -16.79
C ARG A 38 -15.71 -11.46 -16.19
N GLU A 39 -15.58 -12.55 -16.93
CA GLU A 39 -15.92 -13.88 -16.43
C GLU A 39 -14.98 -14.31 -15.29
N ALA A 40 -13.68 -14.06 -15.43
CA ALA A 40 -12.69 -14.34 -14.40
C ALA A 40 -12.93 -13.50 -13.14
N VAL A 41 -13.27 -12.22 -13.26
CA VAL A 41 -13.65 -11.34 -12.13
C VAL A 41 -14.90 -11.87 -11.43
N THR A 42 -15.91 -12.32 -12.19
CA THR A 42 -17.13 -12.90 -11.62
C THR A 42 -16.83 -14.15 -10.78
N ASP A 43 -15.93 -15.01 -11.23
CA ASP A 43 -15.54 -16.19 -10.44
C ASP A 43 -14.64 -15.82 -9.26
N THR A 44 -13.75 -14.85 -9.44
CA THR A 44 -12.92 -14.33 -8.35
C THR A 44 -13.79 -13.74 -7.23
N GLN A 45 -14.83 -12.99 -7.57
CA GLN A 45 -15.77 -12.41 -6.60
C GLN A 45 -16.39 -13.47 -5.68
N LYS A 46 -16.74 -14.64 -6.23
CA LYS A 46 -17.33 -15.76 -5.44
C LYS A 46 -16.39 -16.26 -4.34
N ARG A 47 -15.06 -16.15 -4.56
CA ARG A 47 -14.04 -16.58 -3.61
C ARG A 47 -13.87 -15.62 -2.42
N TYR A 48 -14.22 -14.35 -2.61
CA TYR A 48 -13.98 -13.29 -1.62
C TYR A 48 -15.28 -12.58 -1.19
N PRO A 49 -16.26 -13.29 -0.60
CA PRO A 49 -17.54 -12.69 -0.21
C PRO A 49 -17.35 -11.56 0.81
N TYR A 50 -16.34 -11.62 1.66
CA TYR A 50 -16.03 -10.60 2.65
C TYR A 50 -15.44 -9.29 2.07
N LEU A 51 -15.08 -9.28 0.80
CA LEU A 51 -14.71 -8.06 0.06
C LEU A 51 -15.88 -7.48 -0.75
N CYS A 52 -17.03 -8.19 -0.77
CA CYS A 52 -18.24 -7.75 -1.44
C CYS A 52 -19.06 -6.87 -0.50
N VAL A 53 -18.57 -5.68 -0.25
CA VAL A 53 -19.16 -4.75 0.71
C VAL A 53 -19.30 -3.34 0.12
N ARG A 54 -20.16 -2.54 0.74
CA ARG A 54 -20.30 -1.11 0.52
C ARG A 54 -20.17 -0.37 1.86
N LEU A 55 -19.68 0.86 1.81
CA LEU A 55 -19.62 1.74 2.96
C LEU A 55 -20.98 2.37 3.22
N CYS A 56 -21.46 2.27 4.46
CA CYS A 56 -22.71 2.88 4.91
C CYS A 56 -22.48 3.70 6.17
N THR A 57 -23.29 4.74 6.35
CA THR A 57 -23.30 5.58 7.54
C THR A 57 -24.53 5.28 8.37
N TYR A 58 -24.36 5.14 9.67
CA TYR A 58 -25.39 4.89 10.67
C TYR A 58 -25.33 5.91 11.78
N TYR A 59 -26.39 6.01 12.54
CA TYR A 59 -26.47 6.88 13.71
C TYR A 59 -27.02 6.10 14.92
N ASP A 60 -26.25 6.11 16.00
CA ASP A 60 -26.61 5.58 17.31
C ASP A 60 -25.86 6.40 18.36
N GLU A 61 -26.51 7.34 19.06
CA GLU A 61 -25.89 8.36 19.91
C GLU A 61 -24.89 9.26 19.17
N VAL A 62 -24.00 8.65 18.39
CA VAL A 62 -23.04 9.29 17.47
C VAL A 62 -23.11 8.65 16.10
N GLU A 63 -22.68 9.39 15.08
CA GLU A 63 -22.55 8.87 13.72
C GLU A 63 -21.41 7.85 13.65
N TYR A 64 -21.60 6.73 12.93
CA TYR A 64 -20.54 5.76 12.67
C TYR A 64 -20.64 5.15 11.29
N ALA A 65 -19.51 4.66 10.77
CA ALA A 65 -19.44 3.96 9.50
C ALA A 65 -19.38 2.45 9.72
N ALA A 66 -19.96 1.71 8.77
CA ALA A 66 -19.94 0.26 8.74
C ALA A 66 -19.86 -0.25 7.30
N PHE A 67 -19.40 -1.48 7.13
CA PHE A 67 -19.53 -2.20 5.87
C PHE A 67 -20.81 -3.05 5.89
N ASP A 68 -21.64 -2.86 4.87
CA ASP A 68 -22.78 -3.73 4.57
C ASP A 68 -22.45 -4.63 3.40
N ASP A 69 -23.04 -5.82 3.37
CA ASP A 69 -22.93 -6.73 2.24
C ASP A 69 -23.41 -6.05 0.95
N ASN A 70 -22.69 -6.23 -0.11
CA ASN A 70 -23.00 -5.73 -1.43
C ASN A 70 -23.02 -6.88 -2.45
N PRO A 71 -24.19 -7.40 -2.82
CA PRO A 71 -24.31 -8.54 -3.74
C PRO A 71 -24.12 -8.16 -5.22
N LEU A 72 -23.96 -6.89 -5.54
CA LEU A 72 -23.75 -6.45 -6.91
C LEU A 72 -22.42 -6.99 -7.48
N PRO A 73 -22.32 -7.18 -8.80
CA PRO A 73 -21.08 -7.63 -9.41
C PRO A 73 -19.98 -6.56 -9.29
N TRP A 74 -18.75 -7.01 -9.12
CA TRP A 74 -17.57 -6.14 -9.28
C TRP A 74 -17.49 -5.61 -10.70
N VAL A 75 -17.16 -4.33 -10.85
CA VAL A 75 -17.13 -3.66 -12.14
C VAL A 75 -15.79 -3.85 -12.82
N VAL A 76 -15.81 -4.15 -14.12
CA VAL A 76 -14.64 -4.23 -15.00
C VAL A 76 -14.78 -3.16 -16.08
N ALA A 77 -14.07 -2.07 -15.95
CA ALA A 77 -14.04 -0.98 -16.91
C ALA A 77 -13.20 -1.32 -18.14
N ASP A 78 -13.61 -0.82 -19.29
CA ASP A 78 -12.83 -0.80 -20.53
C ASP A 78 -12.11 0.55 -20.60
N GLY A 79 -10.78 0.53 -20.53
CA GLY A 79 -9.94 1.71 -20.58
C GLY A 79 -9.09 1.91 -19.31
N ARG A 80 -8.10 2.79 -19.44
CA ARG A 80 -7.07 3.02 -18.43
C ARG A 80 -7.57 3.81 -17.21
N LYS A 81 -8.56 4.70 -17.42
CA LYS A 81 -9.02 5.61 -16.38
C LYS A 81 -9.62 4.84 -15.20
N PRO A 82 -9.14 5.08 -13.96
CA PRO A 82 -9.73 4.47 -12.77
C PRO A 82 -11.19 4.89 -12.57
N LEU A 83 -12.02 3.96 -12.10
CA LEU A 83 -13.39 4.27 -11.68
C LEU A 83 -13.39 4.97 -10.31
N MET A 84 -14.42 5.77 -10.06
CA MET A 84 -14.67 6.30 -8.72
C MET A 84 -15.20 5.18 -7.83
N LEU A 85 -14.46 4.80 -6.80
CA LEU A 85 -14.90 3.79 -5.82
C LEU A 85 -15.98 4.35 -4.90
N MET A 86 -16.77 3.47 -4.28
CA MET A 86 -17.90 3.83 -3.40
C MET A 86 -18.91 4.74 -4.09
N SER A 87 -19.07 4.57 -5.39
CA SER A 87 -20.03 5.30 -6.24
C SER A 87 -20.80 4.33 -7.14
N PRO A 88 -21.89 4.79 -7.78
CA PRO A 88 -22.63 3.98 -8.75
C PRO A 88 -21.76 3.46 -9.91
N GLU A 89 -20.68 4.14 -10.30
CA GLU A 89 -19.75 3.68 -11.34
C GLU A 89 -19.08 2.35 -10.97
N ALA A 90 -18.80 2.13 -9.68
CA ALA A 90 -18.21 0.91 -9.15
C ALA A 90 -19.24 -0.01 -8.46
N ASN A 91 -20.55 0.17 -8.72
CA ASN A 91 -21.63 -0.52 -8.00
C ASN A 91 -21.50 -0.38 -6.47
N ASP A 92 -21.06 0.78 -5.98
CA ASP A 92 -20.79 1.12 -4.58
C ASP A 92 -19.69 0.26 -3.90
N HIS A 93 -18.95 -0.54 -4.67
CA HIS A 93 -17.83 -1.33 -4.14
C HIS A 93 -16.60 -0.47 -3.79
N LEU A 94 -15.78 -0.99 -2.89
CA LEU A 94 -14.52 -0.43 -2.46
C LEU A 94 -13.33 -0.92 -3.31
N LEU A 95 -13.61 -1.71 -4.34
CA LEU A 95 -12.65 -2.14 -5.34
C LEU A 95 -13.30 -2.21 -6.73
N SER A 96 -12.46 -2.11 -7.76
CA SER A 96 -12.88 -2.26 -9.15
C SER A 96 -11.73 -2.81 -10.00
N PHE A 97 -12.06 -3.21 -11.22
CA PHE A 97 -11.08 -3.66 -12.20
C PHE A 97 -11.15 -2.82 -13.45
N ALA A 98 -10.04 -2.76 -14.18
CA ALA A 98 -9.96 -2.13 -15.48
C ALA A 98 -9.04 -2.92 -16.39
N TRP A 99 -9.15 -2.72 -17.70
CA TRP A 99 -8.22 -3.28 -18.67
C TRP A 99 -8.06 -2.37 -19.88
N TRP A 100 -6.89 -2.41 -20.49
CA TRP A 100 -6.57 -1.74 -21.76
C TRP A 100 -5.34 -2.43 -22.37
N ASP A 101 -5.27 -2.52 -23.67
CA ASP A 101 -4.17 -3.15 -24.38
C ASP A 101 -3.76 -4.50 -23.78
N ASP A 102 -2.55 -4.61 -23.23
CA ASP A 102 -2.00 -5.78 -22.55
C ASP A 102 -2.04 -5.64 -21.01
N CYS A 103 -2.80 -4.69 -20.47
CA CYS A 103 -2.84 -4.37 -19.04
C CYS A 103 -4.16 -4.75 -18.40
N ILE A 104 -4.07 -5.29 -17.17
CA ILE A 104 -5.17 -5.49 -16.22
C ILE A 104 -4.86 -4.67 -14.98
N ALA A 105 -5.83 -3.90 -14.47
CA ALA A 105 -5.70 -3.17 -13.21
C ALA A 105 -6.70 -3.67 -12.17
N LEU A 106 -6.25 -3.73 -10.91
CA LEU A 106 -7.07 -3.85 -9.71
C LEU A 106 -6.90 -2.57 -8.90
N ASP A 107 -7.98 -1.86 -8.70
CA ASP A 107 -8.06 -0.68 -7.85
C ASP A 107 -8.79 -1.02 -6.56
N PHE A 108 -8.29 -0.55 -5.40
CA PHE A 108 -8.97 -0.76 -4.14
C PHE A 108 -8.74 0.37 -3.13
N PHE A 109 -9.73 0.59 -2.27
CA PHE A 109 -9.64 1.50 -1.14
C PHE A 109 -8.88 0.82 0.01
N HIS A 110 -7.91 1.49 0.58
CA HIS A 110 -6.99 0.90 1.56
C HIS A 110 -7.65 0.47 2.88
N ALA A 111 -8.87 0.98 3.19
CA ALA A 111 -9.65 0.48 4.31
C ALA A 111 -10.18 -0.94 4.07
N LEU A 112 -10.43 -1.35 2.81
CA LEU A 112 -10.93 -2.69 2.50
C LEU A 112 -9.88 -3.77 2.75
N THR A 113 -8.65 -3.51 2.31
CA THR A 113 -7.53 -4.45 2.40
C THR A 113 -6.19 -3.74 2.17
N ASP A 114 -5.08 -4.45 2.36
CA ASP A 114 -3.74 -3.99 2.00
C ASP A 114 -3.16 -4.78 0.82
N GLY A 115 -1.90 -4.48 0.45
CA GLY A 115 -1.20 -5.16 -0.63
C GLY A 115 -1.14 -6.69 -0.47
N THR A 116 -1.06 -7.21 0.77
CA THR A 116 -1.05 -8.66 1.03
C THR A 116 -2.41 -9.29 0.67
N GLY A 117 -3.50 -8.66 1.07
CA GLY A 117 -4.85 -9.12 0.72
C GLY A 117 -5.15 -8.94 -0.77
N ALA A 118 -4.77 -7.79 -1.35
CA ALA A 118 -4.94 -7.51 -2.77
C ALA A 118 -4.18 -8.51 -3.66
N TYR A 119 -2.96 -8.94 -3.28
CA TYR A 119 -2.22 -9.95 -4.02
C TYR A 119 -2.93 -11.32 -4.01
N ARG A 120 -3.69 -11.66 -2.97
CA ARG A 120 -4.51 -12.89 -2.97
C ARG A 120 -5.61 -12.81 -4.02
N VAL A 121 -6.35 -11.70 -4.06
CA VAL A 121 -7.37 -11.44 -5.09
C VAL A 121 -6.76 -11.49 -6.49
N LEU A 122 -5.62 -10.83 -6.67
CA LEU A 122 -4.90 -10.81 -7.94
C LEU A 122 -4.48 -12.20 -8.42
N ARG A 123 -3.97 -13.05 -7.52
CA ARG A 123 -3.60 -14.44 -7.84
C ARG A 123 -4.79 -15.25 -8.34
N THR A 124 -5.92 -15.16 -7.65
CA THR A 124 -7.16 -15.85 -8.06
C THR A 124 -7.62 -15.33 -9.42
N LEU A 125 -7.66 -14.00 -9.60
CA LEU A 125 -8.06 -13.38 -10.86
C LEU A 125 -7.20 -13.86 -12.02
N LEU A 126 -5.88 -13.79 -11.87
CA LEU A 126 -4.96 -14.17 -12.95
C LEU A 126 -5.03 -15.67 -13.23
N TYR A 127 -5.18 -16.52 -12.22
CA TYR A 127 -5.42 -17.94 -12.44
C TYR A 127 -6.69 -18.16 -13.24
N GLU A 128 -7.82 -17.56 -12.83
CA GLU A 128 -9.12 -17.72 -13.51
C GLU A 128 -9.08 -17.14 -14.94
N TYR A 129 -8.40 -16.02 -15.15
CA TYR A 129 -8.22 -15.43 -16.47
C TYR A 129 -7.31 -16.28 -17.36
N CYS A 130 -6.12 -16.64 -16.90
CA CYS A 130 -5.14 -17.39 -17.69
C CYS A 130 -5.62 -18.80 -18.03
N ARG A 131 -6.35 -19.44 -17.11
CA ARG A 131 -6.99 -20.75 -17.35
C ARG A 131 -7.99 -20.67 -18.52
N ARG A 132 -8.74 -19.59 -18.65
CA ARG A 132 -9.67 -19.39 -19.78
C ARG A 132 -8.96 -19.00 -21.07
N ARG A 133 -7.97 -18.15 -20.93
CA ARG A 133 -7.34 -17.49 -22.09
C ARG A 133 -6.28 -18.36 -22.77
N TYR A 134 -5.52 -19.13 -21.99
CA TYR A 134 -4.32 -19.80 -22.48
C TYR A 134 -4.33 -21.32 -22.26
N ASP A 135 -4.67 -21.79 -21.07
CA ASP A 135 -4.55 -23.21 -20.74
C ASP A 135 -5.60 -23.65 -19.71
N THR A 136 -6.58 -24.43 -20.16
CA THR A 136 -7.65 -24.96 -19.30
C THR A 136 -7.15 -25.91 -18.19
N ASN A 137 -5.94 -26.44 -18.32
CA ASN A 137 -5.31 -27.35 -17.36
C ASN A 137 -4.28 -26.64 -16.47
N LEU A 138 -4.30 -25.30 -16.43
CA LEU A 138 -3.37 -24.52 -15.61
C LEU A 138 -3.41 -25.01 -14.15
N SER A 139 -2.23 -25.26 -13.54
CA SER A 139 -2.14 -25.72 -12.15
C SER A 139 -2.67 -24.66 -11.17
N PRO A 140 -3.55 -25.03 -10.22
CA PRO A 140 -4.00 -24.15 -9.16
C PRO A 140 -3.05 -24.08 -7.96
N ASP A 141 -1.87 -24.70 -8.03
CA ASP A 141 -0.96 -24.81 -6.89
C ASP A 141 -0.56 -23.45 -6.33
N GLY A 142 -0.77 -23.26 -5.03
CA GLY A 142 -0.47 -22.01 -4.33
C GLY A 142 -1.50 -20.89 -4.57
N VAL A 143 -2.62 -21.17 -5.25
CA VAL A 143 -3.67 -20.21 -5.55
C VAL A 143 -5.00 -20.63 -4.92
N TRP A 144 -5.69 -19.70 -4.29
CA TRP A 144 -7.09 -19.90 -3.93
C TRP A 144 -7.97 -19.72 -5.18
N THR A 145 -8.60 -20.76 -5.62
CA THR A 145 -9.50 -20.75 -6.79
C THR A 145 -10.91 -20.34 -6.38
N ALA A 146 -11.78 -20.08 -7.35
CA ALA A 146 -13.20 -19.80 -7.12
C ALA A 146 -13.93 -20.88 -6.30
N SER A 147 -13.42 -22.14 -6.33
CA SER A 147 -13.98 -23.27 -5.57
C SER A 147 -13.28 -23.53 -4.23
N SER A 148 -12.22 -22.79 -3.91
CA SER A 148 -11.54 -22.94 -2.61
C SER A 148 -12.44 -22.47 -1.47
N PRO A 149 -12.52 -23.21 -0.35
CA PRO A 149 -13.34 -22.80 0.78
C PRO A 149 -12.80 -21.51 1.38
N VAL A 150 -13.70 -20.71 1.94
CA VAL A 150 -13.36 -19.51 2.70
C VAL A 150 -13.19 -19.91 4.16
N ALA A 151 -12.03 -19.64 4.74
CA ALA A 151 -11.76 -19.92 6.15
C ALA A 151 -12.16 -18.74 7.04
N ASP A 152 -12.63 -19.04 8.27
CA ASP A 152 -13.03 -18.00 9.23
C ASP A 152 -11.85 -17.08 9.58
N GLU A 153 -10.62 -17.58 9.57
CA GLU A 153 -9.40 -16.81 9.80
C GLU A 153 -9.17 -15.70 8.78
N GLU A 154 -9.76 -15.80 7.59
CA GLU A 154 -9.66 -14.74 6.56
C GLU A 154 -10.45 -13.48 6.94
N TRP A 155 -11.44 -13.62 7.83
CA TRP A 155 -12.29 -12.54 8.33
C TRP A 155 -11.84 -12.00 9.68
N THR A 156 -10.86 -12.65 10.32
CA THR A 156 -10.45 -12.29 11.68
C THR A 156 -9.89 -10.87 11.72
N ASP A 157 -10.55 -10.00 12.45
CA ASP A 157 -10.06 -8.68 12.81
C ASP A 157 -9.38 -8.76 14.18
N PRO A 158 -8.07 -8.50 14.29
CA PRO A 158 -7.36 -8.55 15.56
C PRO A 158 -7.85 -7.53 16.57
N SER A 159 -8.50 -6.44 16.17
CA SER A 159 -9.08 -5.47 17.11
C SER A 159 -10.26 -6.01 17.89
N MET A 160 -10.90 -7.10 17.39
CA MET A 160 -11.98 -7.82 18.06
C MET A 160 -11.48 -8.91 19.00
N MET A 161 -10.19 -9.21 18.98
CA MET A 161 -9.58 -10.20 19.88
C MET A 161 -9.35 -9.59 21.28
N PRO A 162 -9.25 -10.42 22.33
CA PRO A 162 -8.89 -9.93 23.66
C PRO A 162 -7.56 -9.15 23.61
N ARG A 163 -7.58 -7.93 24.15
CA ARG A 163 -6.39 -7.09 24.20
C ARG A 163 -5.33 -7.73 25.09
N PRO A 164 -4.11 -7.99 24.59
CA PRO A 164 -3.04 -8.52 25.42
C PRO A 164 -2.55 -7.46 26.41
N GLU A 165 -1.91 -7.88 27.50
CA GLU A 165 -1.10 -6.98 28.31
C GLU A 165 0.05 -6.45 27.44
N LEU A 166 0.09 -5.13 27.28
CA LEU A 166 1.15 -4.49 26.50
C LEU A 166 2.33 -4.16 27.43
N PRO A 167 3.58 -4.35 26.98
CA PRO A 167 4.72 -3.89 27.74
C PRO A 167 4.64 -2.38 27.96
N SER A 168 5.24 -1.90 29.04
CA SER A 168 5.44 -0.45 29.23
C SER A 168 6.08 0.12 27.96
N GLN A 169 5.63 1.30 27.54
CA GLN A 169 6.01 1.90 26.25
C GLN A 169 7.51 1.75 25.95
N PRO A 170 7.88 1.45 24.69
CA PRO A 170 9.29 1.42 24.32
C PRO A 170 9.94 2.77 24.66
N THR A 171 11.11 2.71 25.26
CA THR A 171 11.89 3.89 25.68
C THR A 171 12.35 4.77 24.52
N GLU A 172 12.41 4.21 23.29
CA GLU A 172 12.75 4.93 22.06
C GLU A 172 11.55 5.01 21.12
N SER A 173 11.35 6.18 20.51
CA SER A 173 10.35 6.35 19.45
C SER A 173 10.74 5.49 18.25
N VAL A 174 9.75 4.73 17.72
CA VAL A 174 9.91 3.98 16.46
C VAL A 174 10.02 4.92 15.26
N PHE A 175 9.63 6.18 15.43
CA PHE A 175 9.75 7.26 14.46
C PHE A 175 10.56 8.41 15.08
N PRO A 176 11.90 8.31 15.07
CA PRO A 176 12.75 9.41 15.54
C PRO A 176 12.55 10.64 14.64
N GLU A 177 12.92 11.80 15.17
CA GLU A 177 12.97 13.03 14.36
C GLU A 177 13.89 12.82 13.15
N SER A 178 13.44 13.28 12.00
CA SER A 178 14.13 13.07 10.73
C SER A 178 14.03 14.31 9.85
N LEU A 179 14.89 14.39 8.85
CA LEU A 179 14.88 15.44 7.85
C LEU A 179 13.50 15.54 7.18
N ASN A 180 12.89 16.71 7.28
CA ASN A 180 11.65 17.04 6.60
C ASN A 180 11.92 17.81 5.31
N ILE A 181 11.93 17.11 4.19
CA ILE A 181 12.20 17.69 2.86
C ILE A 181 11.11 18.67 2.37
N ALA A 182 9.98 18.77 3.06
CA ALA A 182 8.91 19.72 2.75
C ALA A 182 9.12 21.10 3.37
N VAL A 183 9.93 21.22 4.42
CA VAL A 183 10.15 22.50 5.13
C VAL A 183 11.07 23.41 4.32
N ASN A 184 12.16 22.85 3.78
CA ASN A 184 13.11 23.57 2.93
C ASN A 184 13.30 22.79 1.63
N PRO A 185 12.29 22.79 0.73
CA PRO A 185 12.37 21.99 -0.47
C PRO A 185 13.43 22.57 -1.42
N ILE A 186 14.30 21.69 -1.94
CA ILE A 186 15.32 22.06 -2.94
C ILE A 186 14.77 22.10 -4.37
N ALA A 187 13.50 21.75 -4.54
CA ALA A 187 12.76 21.78 -5.80
C ALA A 187 11.32 22.25 -5.54
N PRO A 188 10.65 22.90 -6.53
CA PRO A 188 9.24 23.26 -6.41
C PRO A 188 8.37 22.00 -6.13
N ILE A 189 7.41 22.13 -5.22
CA ILE A 189 6.42 21.09 -4.95
C ILE A 189 5.20 21.32 -5.85
N ARG A 190 4.75 20.28 -6.55
CA ARG A 190 3.55 20.29 -7.41
C ARG A 190 2.30 19.99 -6.59
N ASP A 191 1.13 20.30 -7.14
CA ASP A 191 -0.16 19.96 -6.52
C ASP A 191 -0.48 18.46 -6.60
N ARG A 192 0.14 17.74 -7.54
CA ARG A 192 -0.10 16.32 -7.78
C ARG A 192 1.21 15.54 -7.88
N HIS A 193 1.15 14.29 -7.45
CA HIS A 193 2.25 13.34 -7.63
C HIS A 193 2.40 12.93 -9.10
N GLU A 194 3.61 12.59 -9.45
CA GLU A 194 3.99 11.87 -10.68
C GLU A 194 4.50 10.49 -10.29
N SER A 195 4.18 9.48 -11.08
CA SER A 195 4.70 8.12 -10.93
C SER A 195 5.67 7.81 -12.06
N VAL A 196 6.86 7.33 -11.72
CA VAL A 196 7.90 6.88 -12.66
C VAL A 196 8.20 5.42 -12.38
N HIS A 197 7.92 4.55 -13.36
CA HIS A 197 8.12 3.11 -13.22
C HIS A 197 9.47 2.70 -13.81
N ILE A 198 10.27 2.07 -12.96
CA ILE A 198 11.64 1.68 -13.24
C ILE A 198 11.74 0.16 -13.12
N LEU A 199 12.12 -0.53 -14.20
CA LEU A 199 12.39 -1.97 -14.18
C LEU A 199 13.88 -2.22 -13.91
N VAL A 200 14.12 -3.15 -13.00
CA VAL A 200 15.44 -3.68 -12.65
C VAL A 200 15.37 -5.21 -12.71
N ASP A 201 16.38 -5.83 -13.30
CA ASP A 201 16.50 -7.29 -13.33
C ASP A 201 16.61 -7.86 -11.91
N GLU A 202 15.79 -8.89 -11.60
CA GLU A 202 15.70 -9.46 -10.26
C GLU A 202 17.02 -10.09 -9.82
N GLU A 203 17.71 -10.83 -10.71
CA GLU A 203 18.96 -11.52 -10.35
C GLU A 203 20.11 -10.54 -10.13
N GLN A 204 20.21 -9.49 -10.97
CA GLN A 204 21.20 -8.43 -10.76
C GLN A 204 21.00 -7.76 -9.38
N MET A 205 19.78 -7.35 -9.07
CA MET A 205 19.48 -6.66 -7.81
C MET A 205 19.66 -7.60 -6.61
N MET A 206 19.15 -8.82 -6.67
CA MET A 206 19.27 -9.80 -5.59
C MET A 206 20.71 -10.23 -5.35
N THR A 207 21.56 -10.27 -6.37
CA THR A 207 23.00 -10.53 -6.22
C THR A 207 23.66 -9.47 -5.34
N LYS A 208 23.36 -8.19 -5.55
CA LYS A 208 23.88 -7.09 -4.71
C LYS A 208 23.34 -7.14 -3.29
N ILE A 209 22.05 -7.41 -3.15
CA ILE A 209 21.38 -7.52 -1.85
C ILE A 209 21.95 -8.67 -1.03
N ARG A 210 22.15 -9.84 -1.64
CA ARG A 210 22.71 -11.03 -0.96
C ARG A 210 24.18 -10.81 -0.53
N ALA A 211 24.97 -10.11 -1.35
CA ALA A 211 26.37 -9.82 -1.05
C ALA A 211 26.57 -9.04 0.26
N CYS A 212 25.59 -8.18 0.63
CA CYS A 212 25.62 -7.45 1.91
C CYS A 212 24.62 -8.01 2.94
N GLU A 213 24.16 -9.25 2.77
CA GLU A 213 23.18 -9.91 3.63
C GLU A 213 21.88 -9.08 3.83
N GLY A 214 21.50 -8.28 2.85
CA GLY A 214 20.35 -7.37 2.90
C GLY A 214 19.00 -8.05 2.63
N THR A 215 17.95 -7.23 2.69
CA THR A 215 16.63 -7.53 2.12
C THR A 215 16.26 -6.43 1.14
N PRO A 216 15.37 -6.66 0.15
CA PRO A 216 15.02 -5.63 -0.82
C PRO A 216 14.58 -4.31 -0.17
N ALA A 217 13.68 -4.37 0.83
CA ALA A 217 13.18 -3.17 1.49
C ALA A 217 14.29 -2.40 2.23
N VAL A 218 15.17 -3.09 2.97
CA VAL A 218 16.29 -2.46 3.71
C VAL A 218 17.30 -1.85 2.75
N TRP A 219 17.66 -2.59 1.70
CA TRP A 219 18.64 -2.16 0.73
C TRP A 219 18.18 -0.94 -0.07
N LEU A 220 16.95 -0.97 -0.59
CA LEU A 220 16.35 0.17 -1.29
C LEU A 220 16.16 1.38 -0.37
N SER A 221 15.78 1.16 0.90
CA SER A 221 15.71 2.24 1.89
C SER A 221 17.06 2.90 2.13
N LEU A 222 18.16 2.11 2.18
CA LEU A 222 19.50 2.66 2.29
C LEU A 222 19.84 3.54 1.08
N LEU A 223 19.60 3.05 -0.15
CA LEU A 223 19.90 3.83 -1.36
C LEU A 223 19.07 5.11 -1.44
N LEU A 224 17.79 5.06 -1.11
CA LEU A 224 16.93 6.23 -1.10
C LEU A 224 17.38 7.25 -0.03
N ASN A 225 17.74 6.79 1.15
CA ASN A 225 18.33 7.64 2.20
C ASN A 225 19.63 8.30 1.75
N LYS A 226 20.55 7.55 1.11
CA LYS A 226 21.80 8.09 0.58
C LYS A 226 21.58 9.13 -0.50
N ALA A 227 20.58 8.90 -1.37
CA ALA A 227 20.19 9.87 -2.39
C ALA A 227 19.71 11.19 -1.76
N ILE A 228 18.86 11.10 -0.73
CA ILE A 228 18.34 12.28 -0.01
C ILE A 228 19.48 12.97 0.77
N ALA A 229 20.32 12.22 1.50
CA ALA A 229 21.45 12.77 2.27
C ALA A 229 22.42 13.55 1.38
N ARG A 230 22.69 13.07 0.17
CA ARG A 230 23.56 13.76 -0.81
C ARG A 230 23.00 15.12 -1.23
N LEU A 231 21.69 15.25 -1.29
CA LEU A 231 21.00 16.48 -1.67
C LEU A 231 20.85 17.48 -0.52
N HIS A 232 21.01 17.01 0.73
CA HIS A 232 20.88 17.80 1.95
C HIS A 232 22.11 17.67 2.86
N PRO A 233 23.29 18.12 2.42
CA PRO A 233 24.55 17.90 3.15
C PRO A 233 24.68 18.69 4.46
N SER A 234 23.88 19.74 4.65
CA SER A 234 23.94 20.64 5.81
C SER A 234 22.93 20.33 6.91
N ASP A 235 21.99 19.41 6.69
CA ASP A 235 20.94 19.07 7.66
C ASP A 235 21.38 17.95 8.59
N ASN A 236 22.44 18.20 9.37
CA ASN A 236 23.11 17.23 10.20
C ASN A 236 22.36 16.86 11.50
N GLU A 237 21.44 17.71 11.95
CA GLU A 237 20.70 17.49 13.20
C GLU A 237 19.60 16.43 13.03
N ASN A 238 18.96 16.39 11.85
CA ASN A 238 17.89 15.47 11.54
C ASN A 238 18.26 14.62 10.32
N PRO A 239 18.69 13.36 10.50
CA PRO A 239 19.08 12.50 9.38
C PRO A 239 17.91 12.18 8.48
N PRO A 240 18.13 11.97 7.16
CA PRO A 240 17.09 11.42 6.31
C PRO A 240 16.66 10.05 6.82
N ALA A 241 15.35 9.78 6.73
CA ALA A 241 14.77 8.53 7.16
C ALA A 241 13.67 8.07 6.19
N VAL A 242 13.72 6.80 5.84
CA VAL A 242 12.67 6.15 5.05
C VAL A 242 11.75 5.38 5.99
N VAL A 243 10.44 5.66 5.92
CA VAL A 243 9.42 4.87 6.61
C VAL A 243 9.09 3.65 5.76
N VAL A 244 9.34 2.46 6.30
CA VAL A 244 9.10 1.19 5.63
C VAL A 244 7.80 0.57 6.12
N ALA A 245 6.94 0.17 5.20
CA ALA A 245 5.71 -0.57 5.50
C ALA A 245 6.03 -1.97 6.03
N VAL A 246 5.32 -2.40 7.07
CA VAL A 246 5.51 -3.68 7.77
C VAL A 246 4.19 -4.43 7.90
N ASN A 247 4.15 -5.68 7.47
CA ASN A 247 3.02 -6.57 7.67
C ASN A 247 2.93 -7.04 9.13
N MET A 248 1.88 -6.67 9.83
CA MET A 248 1.69 -6.97 11.25
C MET A 248 0.97 -8.30 11.52
N ARG A 249 0.42 -8.98 10.48
CA ARG A 249 -0.44 -10.18 10.64
C ARG A 249 0.17 -11.24 11.54
N LYS A 250 1.45 -11.58 11.34
CA LYS A 250 2.13 -12.59 12.16
C LYS A 250 2.21 -12.18 13.62
N ALA A 251 2.53 -10.93 13.90
CA ALA A 251 2.62 -10.41 15.27
C ALA A 251 1.25 -10.38 15.97
N LEU A 252 0.18 -10.16 15.20
CA LEU A 252 -1.20 -10.11 15.68
C LEU A 252 -1.88 -11.48 15.73
N GLY A 253 -1.23 -12.56 15.27
CA GLY A 253 -1.79 -13.91 15.28
C GLY A 253 -2.88 -14.16 14.23
N THR A 254 -2.98 -13.31 13.20
CA THR A 254 -4.01 -13.38 12.15
C THR A 254 -3.40 -13.48 10.74
N PRO A 255 -2.63 -14.55 10.43
CA PRO A 255 -1.84 -14.63 9.20
C PRO A 255 -2.70 -14.64 7.92
N LEU A 256 -3.94 -15.08 8.00
CA LEU A 256 -4.86 -15.16 6.86
C LEU A 256 -5.81 -13.97 6.76
N SER A 257 -5.87 -13.08 7.76
CA SER A 257 -6.79 -11.93 7.74
C SER A 257 -6.66 -11.09 6.46
N HIS A 258 -7.80 -10.68 5.89
CA HIS A 258 -7.83 -9.78 4.74
C HIS A 258 -7.67 -8.31 5.12
N HIS A 259 -7.95 -7.97 6.38
CA HIS A 259 -7.92 -6.59 6.86
C HIS A 259 -6.58 -5.90 6.59
N SER A 260 -6.61 -4.58 6.47
CA SER A 260 -5.40 -3.78 6.29
C SER A 260 -4.59 -3.75 7.59
N LEU A 261 -3.58 -4.60 7.69
CA LEU A 261 -2.74 -4.81 8.88
C LEU A 261 -1.30 -4.38 8.59
N VAL A 262 -1.15 -3.13 8.14
CA VAL A 262 0.14 -2.52 7.83
C VAL A 262 0.53 -1.54 8.92
N GLY A 263 1.72 -1.75 9.49
CA GLY A 263 2.42 -0.77 10.32
C GLY A 263 3.54 -0.09 9.56
N GLY A 264 4.28 0.77 10.24
CA GLY A 264 5.47 1.41 9.69
C GLY A 264 6.61 1.45 10.70
N ILE A 265 7.83 1.38 10.21
CA ILE A 265 9.05 1.61 10.98
C ILE A 265 9.92 2.61 10.24
N SER A 266 10.67 3.43 10.97
CA SER A 266 11.59 4.41 10.38
C SER A 266 13.01 3.87 10.35
N LEU A 267 13.65 3.96 9.17
CA LEU A 267 15.06 3.61 8.96
C LEU A 267 15.84 4.88 8.63
N ALA A 268 16.50 5.46 9.64
CA ALA A 268 17.29 6.66 9.48
C ALA A 268 18.73 6.32 9.00
N PHE A 269 19.27 7.19 8.15
CA PHE A 269 20.67 7.17 7.71
C PHE A 269 21.43 8.28 8.42
N THR A 270 22.06 7.94 9.55
CA THR A 270 22.75 8.90 10.42
C THR A 270 24.13 9.31 9.85
N MET A 271 24.67 10.45 10.31
CA MET A 271 26.01 10.90 9.93
C MET A 271 27.08 9.84 10.16
N GLN A 272 27.02 9.12 11.29
CA GLN A 272 27.99 8.06 11.59
C GLN A 272 27.99 6.95 10.54
N MET A 273 26.87 6.72 9.87
CA MET A 273 26.77 5.69 8.83
C MET A 273 27.43 6.12 7.51
N GLN A 274 27.71 7.41 7.29
CA GLN A 274 28.27 7.89 6.03
C GLN A 274 29.68 7.31 5.74
N ASP A 275 30.46 7.10 6.79
CA ASP A 275 31.84 6.58 6.69
C ASP A 275 31.89 5.04 6.74
N TRP A 276 30.76 4.35 6.87
CA TRP A 276 30.73 2.89 6.93
C TRP A 276 30.62 2.28 5.53
N ASP A 277 31.18 1.06 5.37
CA ASP A 277 30.90 0.25 4.21
C ASP A 277 29.40 -0.16 4.14
N ILE A 278 28.96 -0.62 2.98
CA ILE A 278 27.55 -0.93 2.74
C ILE A 278 27.09 -2.10 3.62
N GLU A 279 27.95 -3.07 3.88
CA GLU A 279 27.66 -4.24 4.71
C GLU A 279 27.31 -3.81 6.13
N LYS A 280 28.10 -2.92 6.72
CA LYS A 280 27.86 -2.38 8.07
C LYS A 280 26.60 -1.50 8.10
N GLN A 281 26.38 -0.67 7.07
CA GLN A 281 25.15 0.14 6.94
C GLN A 281 23.90 -0.76 6.92
N ILE A 282 23.91 -1.81 6.11
CA ILE A 282 22.81 -2.78 6.00
C ILE A 282 22.63 -3.55 7.31
N SER A 283 23.72 -4.00 7.94
CA SER A 283 23.67 -4.71 9.21
C SER A 283 22.97 -3.88 10.29
N GLU A 284 23.31 -2.59 10.41
CA GLU A 284 22.67 -1.69 11.37
C GLU A 284 21.18 -1.47 11.06
N MET A 285 20.82 -1.22 9.79
CA MET A 285 19.41 -1.09 9.40
C MET A 285 18.62 -2.37 9.67
N ARG A 286 19.18 -3.56 9.40
CA ARG A 286 18.54 -4.84 9.74
C ARG A 286 18.35 -5.00 11.25
N ARG A 287 19.33 -4.59 12.05
CA ARG A 287 19.24 -4.59 13.50
C ARG A 287 18.05 -3.71 13.97
N LYS A 288 17.91 -2.51 13.40
CA LYS A 288 16.76 -1.62 13.67
C LYS A 288 15.44 -2.24 13.22
N VAL A 289 15.40 -2.89 12.04
CA VAL A 289 14.21 -3.64 11.60
C VAL A 289 13.85 -4.70 12.65
N ALA A 290 14.80 -5.56 13.04
CA ALA A 290 14.53 -6.65 13.99
C ALA A 290 14.02 -6.13 15.34
N GLN A 291 14.57 -5.02 15.84
CA GLN A 291 14.11 -4.37 17.07
C GLN A 291 12.70 -3.81 16.94
N ASN A 292 12.42 -3.05 15.87
CA ASN A 292 11.17 -2.33 15.70
C ASN A 292 10.02 -3.22 15.17
N THR A 293 10.33 -4.42 14.66
CA THR A 293 9.33 -5.42 14.23
C THR A 293 9.18 -6.58 15.21
N ALA A 294 9.75 -6.47 16.41
CA ALA A 294 9.49 -7.44 17.47
C ALA A 294 7.97 -7.53 17.71
N PRO A 295 7.42 -8.75 17.91
CA PRO A 295 5.97 -8.94 18.00
C PRO A 295 5.28 -8.04 19.03
N ASP A 296 5.91 -7.80 20.18
CA ASP A 296 5.36 -6.94 21.23
C ASP A 296 5.31 -5.47 20.81
N ILE A 297 6.33 -5.01 20.07
CA ILE A 297 6.38 -3.64 19.54
C ILE A 297 5.27 -3.43 18.51
N LEU A 298 5.11 -4.36 17.57
CA LEU A 298 4.05 -4.28 16.55
C LEU A 298 2.65 -4.35 17.17
N ARG A 299 2.45 -5.21 18.19
CA ARG A 299 1.19 -5.26 18.94
C ARG A 299 0.91 -3.93 19.67
N ALA A 300 1.93 -3.37 20.31
CA ALA A 300 1.78 -2.08 20.98
C ALA A 300 1.39 -0.97 19.99
N HIS A 301 2.01 -0.90 18.81
CA HIS A 301 1.65 0.06 17.76
C HIS A 301 0.21 -0.11 17.26
N PHE A 302 -0.20 -1.36 17.02
CA PHE A 302 -1.56 -1.65 16.59
C PHE A 302 -2.58 -1.11 17.59
N TRP A 303 -2.42 -1.46 18.86
CA TRP A 303 -3.35 -1.04 19.90
C TRP A 303 -3.30 0.46 20.21
N GLN A 304 -2.13 1.10 20.11
CA GLN A 304 -2.03 2.57 20.21
C GLN A 304 -2.77 3.28 19.06
N THR A 305 -2.80 2.67 17.87
CA THR A 305 -3.59 3.19 16.76
C THR A 305 -5.07 3.00 17.02
N ALA A 306 -5.49 1.84 17.51
CA ALA A 306 -6.87 1.58 17.92
C ALA A 306 -7.35 2.58 18.99
N ASP A 307 -6.56 2.81 20.04
CA ASP A 307 -6.87 3.77 21.10
C ASP A 307 -7.07 5.20 20.54
N ARG A 308 -6.27 5.60 19.55
CA ARG A 308 -6.45 6.90 18.86
C ARG A 308 -7.75 6.96 18.07
N MET A 309 -8.12 5.89 17.40
CA MET A 309 -9.40 5.83 16.68
C MET A 309 -10.58 5.89 17.66
N ASP A 310 -10.50 5.22 18.79
CA ASP A 310 -11.52 5.26 19.85
C ASP A 310 -11.67 6.66 20.46
N LEU A 311 -10.58 7.44 20.54
CA LEU A 311 -10.66 8.84 20.95
C LEU A 311 -11.37 9.70 19.90
N LEU A 312 -11.11 9.48 18.61
CA LEU A 312 -11.79 10.19 17.52
C LEU A 312 -13.28 9.84 17.47
N ASP A 313 -13.65 8.60 17.77
CA ASP A 313 -15.05 8.15 17.79
C ASP A 313 -15.93 8.85 18.83
N ARG A 314 -15.34 9.54 19.79
CA ARG A 314 -16.07 10.40 20.74
C ARG A 314 -16.59 11.68 20.09
N LEU A 315 -16.10 12.05 18.93
CA LEU A 315 -16.63 13.17 18.14
C LEU A 315 -17.97 12.77 17.51
N PRO A 316 -18.95 13.68 17.44
CA PRO A 316 -20.34 13.32 17.13
C PRO A 316 -20.55 12.90 15.67
N THR A 317 -19.74 13.40 14.73
CA THR A 317 -19.92 13.17 13.30
C THR A 317 -18.67 12.59 12.64
N LEU A 318 -18.85 11.85 11.56
CA LEU A 318 -17.73 11.35 10.74
C LEU A 318 -16.91 12.51 10.15
N GLU A 319 -17.55 13.59 9.73
CA GLU A 319 -16.89 14.80 9.23
C GLU A 319 -15.94 15.42 10.28
N ALA A 320 -16.37 15.54 11.55
CA ALA A 320 -15.54 16.04 12.62
C ALA A 320 -14.31 15.15 12.88
N ARG A 321 -14.47 13.82 12.77
CA ARG A 321 -13.37 12.84 12.88
C ARG A 321 -12.39 12.98 11.74
N HIS A 322 -12.89 13.07 10.51
CA HIS A 322 -12.08 13.31 9.32
C HIS A 322 -11.27 14.60 9.45
N HIS A 323 -11.93 15.72 9.76
CA HIS A 323 -11.25 17.01 9.92
C HIS A 323 -10.12 16.96 10.96
N THR A 324 -10.39 16.37 12.12
CA THR A 324 -9.41 16.20 13.20
C THR A 324 -8.24 15.32 12.75
N MET A 325 -8.54 14.20 12.07
CA MET A 325 -7.51 13.30 11.55
C MET A 325 -6.66 13.97 10.46
N ALA A 326 -7.26 14.72 9.56
CA ALA A 326 -6.54 15.45 8.51
C ALA A 326 -5.55 16.47 9.09
N GLN A 327 -5.91 17.16 10.16
CA GLN A 327 -5.00 18.06 10.88
C GLN A 327 -3.84 17.28 11.54
N GLN A 328 -4.13 16.15 12.19
CA GLN A 328 -3.10 15.33 12.82
C GLN A 328 -2.13 14.75 11.80
N VAL A 329 -2.62 14.28 10.64
CA VAL A 329 -1.78 13.76 9.55
C VAL A 329 -0.80 14.82 9.04
N LYS A 330 -1.24 16.06 8.84
CA LYS A 330 -0.36 17.16 8.43
C LYS A 330 0.78 17.43 9.44
N ILE A 331 0.48 17.33 10.74
CA ILE A 331 1.49 17.49 11.80
C ILE A 331 2.46 16.29 11.78
N ILE A 332 1.91 15.08 11.72
CA ILE A 332 2.68 13.83 11.76
C ILE A 332 3.54 13.65 10.50
N ALA A 333 3.02 13.95 9.31
CA ALA A 333 3.79 13.87 8.06
C ALA A 333 5.03 14.79 8.08
N ARG A 334 4.95 15.91 8.80
CA ARG A 334 6.09 16.81 9.01
C ARG A 334 7.17 16.26 9.96
N GLN A 335 6.86 15.21 10.71
CA GLN A 335 7.75 14.65 11.75
C GLN A 335 8.24 13.23 11.43
N ARG A 336 7.65 12.54 10.45
CA ARG A 336 7.84 11.11 10.23
C ARG A 336 8.46 10.77 8.88
N GLY A 337 9.76 10.94 8.78
CA GLY A 337 10.52 10.46 7.63
C GLY A 337 10.57 11.42 6.45
N SER A 338 11.64 11.29 5.68
CA SER A 338 11.89 12.07 4.46
C SER A 338 11.22 11.43 3.24
N ALA A 339 10.97 10.13 3.28
CA ALA A 339 10.31 9.34 2.23
C ALA A 339 9.66 8.10 2.84
N SER A 340 8.84 7.43 2.04
CA SER A 340 8.26 6.12 2.38
C SER A 340 8.65 5.05 1.38
N LEU A 341 8.67 3.78 1.82
CA LEU A 341 8.88 2.61 0.99
C LEU A 341 7.86 1.53 1.34
N SER A 342 7.23 0.96 0.33
CA SER A 342 6.32 -0.17 0.46
C SER A 342 6.81 -1.34 -0.41
N TYR A 343 6.92 -2.52 0.19
CA TYR A 343 7.26 -3.77 -0.50
C TYR A 343 6.52 -4.92 0.13
N VAL A 344 5.50 -5.40 -0.56
CA VAL A 344 4.67 -6.54 -0.09
C VAL A 344 5.41 -7.87 -0.14
N GLY A 345 6.46 -7.96 -0.94
CA GLY A 345 7.17 -9.18 -1.28
C GLY A 345 6.94 -9.58 -2.75
N LYS A 346 7.55 -10.69 -3.18
CA LYS A 346 7.33 -11.24 -4.52
C LYS A 346 5.86 -11.66 -4.67
N ALA A 347 5.25 -11.37 -5.82
CA ALA A 347 3.82 -11.58 -6.02
C ALA A 347 3.41 -13.07 -6.02
N HIS A 348 4.31 -13.98 -6.45
CA HIS A 348 4.07 -15.42 -6.50
C HIS A 348 2.71 -15.78 -7.14
N LEU A 349 2.57 -15.50 -8.43
CA LEU A 349 1.29 -15.63 -9.15
C LEU A 349 0.95 -17.08 -9.57
N GLY A 350 1.69 -18.07 -9.04
CA GLY A 350 1.52 -19.49 -9.40
C GLY A 350 1.80 -19.73 -10.88
N ALA A 351 1.10 -20.68 -11.49
CA ALA A 351 1.30 -21.02 -12.89
C ALA A 351 0.90 -19.87 -13.86
N ALA A 352 0.11 -18.88 -13.41
CA ALA A 352 -0.25 -17.72 -14.22
C ALA A 352 0.94 -16.76 -14.45
N GLU A 353 1.99 -16.83 -13.61
CA GLU A 353 3.15 -15.93 -13.69
C GLU A 353 3.86 -15.97 -15.06
N GLN A 354 3.85 -17.12 -15.75
CA GLN A 354 4.44 -17.26 -17.08
C GLN A 354 3.81 -16.37 -18.16
N TYR A 355 2.59 -15.89 -17.93
CA TYR A 355 1.86 -14.97 -18.83
C TYR A 355 1.92 -13.52 -18.39
N VAL A 356 2.66 -13.21 -17.33
CA VAL A 356 2.82 -11.86 -16.78
C VAL A 356 4.23 -11.36 -17.06
N ARG A 357 4.33 -10.11 -17.52
CA ARG A 357 5.61 -9.44 -17.79
C ARG A 357 6.06 -8.57 -16.64
N GLU A 358 5.13 -7.80 -16.07
CA GLU A 358 5.43 -6.87 -14.97
C GLU A 358 4.21 -6.62 -14.10
N LEU A 359 4.48 -6.19 -12.87
CA LEU A 359 3.49 -5.71 -11.91
C LEU A 359 3.94 -4.34 -11.40
N ARG A 360 3.07 -3.34 -11.53
CA ARG A 360 3.27 -1.98 -11.04
C ARG A 360 2.33 -1.71 -9.88
N THR A 361 2.77 -0.89 -8.95
CA THR A 361 1.93 -0.39 -7.86
C THR A 361 1.95 1.13 -7.87
N ASP A 362 0.79 1.74 -7.90
CA ASP A 362 0.57 3.16 -7.70
C ASP A 362 -0.31 3.35 -6.46
N SER A 363 0.15 4.13 -5.49
CA SER A 363 -0.57 4.39 -4.24
C SER A 363 -0.68 5.88 -3.98
N ASP A 364 -1.83 6.31 -3.50
CA ASP A 364 -1.93 7.64 -2.92
C ASP A 364 -1.11 7.74 -1.62
N THR A 365 -0.47 8.88 -1.41
CA THR A 365 0.44 9.10 -0.28
C THR A 365 0.45 10.55 0.16
N PRO A 366 0.49 10.81 1.48
CA PRO A 366 0.73 12.15 1.99
C PRO A 366 2.22 12.57 1.95
N ASN A 367 3.12 11.65 1.59
CA ASN A 367 4.56 11.91 1.55
C ASN A 367 4.98 12.48 0.18
N LEU A 368 5.98 13.34 0.15
CA LEU A 368 6.52 13.90 -1.08
C LEU A 368 7.26 12.88 -1.95
N ILE A 369 7.73 11.77 -1.34
CA ILE A 369 8.36 10.65 -2.03
C ILE A 369 7.81 9.35 -1.44
N LEU A 370 7.32 8.48 -2.31
CA LEU A 370 6.99 7.09 -2.00
C LEU A 370 7.65 6.18 -3.04
N LEU A 371 8.34 5.16 -2.59
CA LEU A 371 8.86 4.09 -3.43
C LEU A 371 8.01 2.84 -3.22
N GLU A 372 7.10 2.55 -4.16
CA GLU A 372 6.41 1.27 -4.24
C GLU A 372 7.26 0.26 -4.98
N VAL A 373 7.35 -0.95 -4.44
CA VAL A 373 8.18 -2.02 -4.99
C VAL A 373 7.33 -3.25 -5.25
N ALA A 374 7.34 -3.74 -6.47
CA ALA A 374 6.73 -5.01 -6.84
C ALA A 374 7.78 -5.92 -7.48
N ALA A 375 7.66 -7.24 -7.28
CA ALA A 375 8.55 -8.24 -7.89
C ALA A 375 7.73 -9.38 -8.50
N VAL A 376 7.93 -9.63 -9.78
CA VAL A 376 7.27 -10.69 -10.56
C VAL A 376 8.10 -11.04 -11.79
N SER A 377 8.03 -12.25 -12.24
CA SER A 377 8.57 -12.69 -13.55
C SER A 377 10.05 -12.30 -13.77
N GLY A 378 10.88 -12.39 -12.71
CA GLY A 378 12.31 -12.08 -12.81
C GLY A 378 12.66 -10.59 -12.84
N SER A 379 11.72 -9.72 -12.52
CA SER A 379 11.90 -8.27 -12.49
C SER A 379 11.41 -7.62 -11.22
N PHE A 380 12.12 -6.61 -10.74
CA PHE A 380 11.59 -5.61 -9.82
C PHE A 380 11.05 -4.42 -10.61
N CYS A 381 9.82 -4.01 -10.31
CA CYS A 381 9.29 -2.73 -10.70
C CYS A 381 9.34 -1.77 -9.50
N LEU A 382 10.07 -0.69 -9.65
CA LEU A 382 10.21 0.38 -8.67
C LEU A 382 9.35 1.55 -9.15
N SER A 383 8.20 1.78 -8.52
CA SER A 383 7.36 2.95 -8.80
C SER A 383 7.81 4.09 -7.91
N PHE A 384 8.60 5.01 -8.46
CA PHE A 384 9.05 6.21 -7.76
C PHE A 384 7.97 7.28 -7.90
N ILE A 385 7.20 7.45 -6.84
CA ILE A 385 6.08 8.39 -6.77
C ILE A 385 6.57 9.64 -6.05
N HIS A 386 6.51 10.81 -6.71
CA HIS A 386 6.99 12.05 -6.12
C HIS A 386 6.17 13.28 -6.51
N GLN A 387 6.26 14.35 -5.71
CA GLN A 387 5.50 15.59 -5.89
C GLN A 387 6.38 16.77 -6.31
N PHE A 388 7.63 16.54 -6.67
CA PHE A 388 8.56 17.61 -7.05
C PHE A 388 8.41 18.01 -8.52
N GLY A 389 8.62 19.31 -8.80
CA GLY A 389 8.61 19.87 -10.16
C GLY A 389 9.83 19.53 -11.01
N THR A 390 10.84 18.86 -10.43
CA THR A 390 12.07 18.41 -11.09
C THR A 390 12.39 16.97 -10.69
N ASP A 391 13.27 16.33 -11.44
CA ASP A 391 13.69 14.95 -11.21
C ASP A 391 14.86 14.81 -10.20
N ILE A 392 15.25 15.88 -9.50
CA ILE A 392 16.47 15.92 -8.70
C ILE A 392 16.58 14.76 -7.69
N TYR A 393 15.47 14.37 -7.03
CA TYR A 393 15.45 13.24 -6.12
C TYR A 393 15.43 11.90 -6.87
N LEU A 394 14.70 11.83 -7.98
CA LEU A 394 14.68 10.65 -8.85
C LEU A 394 16.08 10.39 -9.41
N ASP A 395 16.71 11.40 -10.00
CA ASP A 395 18.06 11.31 -10.57
C ASP A 395 19.08 10.89 -9.50
N ALA A 396 18.99 11.48 -8.30
CA ALA A 396 19.83 11.09 -7.19
C ALA A 396 19.64 9.63 -6.76
N PHE A 397 18.42 9.10 -6.80
CA PHE A 397 18.13 7.70 -6.52
C PHE A 397 18.62 6.78 -7.65
N LEU A 398 18.41 7.15 -8.90
CA LEU A 398 18.90 6.41 -10.08
C LEU A 398 20.43 6.34 -10.09
N ASP A 399 21.12 7.42 -9.73
CA ASP A 399 22.57 7.44 -9.54
C ASP A 399 23.01 6.41 -8.49
N GLN A 400 22.27 6.26 -7.37
CA GLN A 400 22.58 5.23 -6.37
C GLN A 400 22.45 3.82 -6.95
N LEU A 401 21.44 3.53 -7.78
CA LEU A 401 21.34 2.24 -8.45
C LEU A 401 22.52 1.99 -9.38
N GLN A 402 22.91 2.99 -10.18
CA GLN A 402 24.07 2.90 -11.08
C GLN A 402 25.40 2.70 -10.34
N GLN A 403 25.60 3.39 -9.21
CA GLN A 403 26.79 3.22 -8.37
C GLN A 403 26.92 1.80 -7.80
N GLN A 404 25.78 1.11 -7.63
CA GLN A 404 25.76 -0.31 -7.28
C GLN A 404 26.00 -1.24 -8.51
N GLY A 405 26.18 -0.68 -9.70
CA GLY A 405 26.39 -1.42 -10.93
C GLY A 405 25.12 -2.05 -11.48
N LEU A 406 23.93 -1.54 -11.12
CA LEU A 406 22.68 -1.97 -11.68
C LEU A 406 22.36 -1.23 -12.99
N THR A 407 21.79 -1.96 -13.93
CA THR A 407 21.12 -1.39 -15.09
C THR A 407 19.61 -1.34 -14.84
N TYR A 408 18.96 -0.32 -15.38
CA TYR A 408 17.51 -0.15 -15.25
C TYR A 408 16.92 0.41 -16.53
N THR A 409 15.60 0.28 -16.66
CA THR A 409 14.82 0.89 -17.75
C THR A 409 13.63 1.63 -17.17
N ILE A 410 13.46 2.91 -17.53
CA ILE A 410 12.22 3.65 -17.23
C ILE A 410 11.20 3.23 -18.29
N VAL A 411 10.13 2.56 -17.85
CA VAL A 411 9.12 1.95 -18.75
C VAL A 411 7.83 2.76 -18.83
N ALA A 412 7.60 3.64 -17.85
CA ALA A 412 6.46 4.57 -17.88
C ALA A 412 6.72 5.77 -16.99
N ARG A 413 6.08 6.89 -17.35
CA ARG A 413 6.02 8.11 -16.55
C ARG A 413 4.66 8.78 -16.81
N HIS A 414 3.92 9.08 -15.75
CA HIS A 414 2.61 9.71 -15.87
C HIS A 414 2.21 10.38 -14.54
N PRO A 415 1.29 11.36 -14.55
CA PRO A 415 0.66 11.79 -13.31
C PRO A 415 0.13 10.59 -12.53
N LEU A 416 0.23 10.59 -11.21
CA LEU A 416 -0.28 9.49 -10.39
C LEU A 416 -1.76 9.24 -10.71
N GLU A 417 -2.09 8.03 -11.12
CA GLU A 417 -3.43 7.59 -11.49
C GLU A 417 -3.91 6.52 -10.48
N VAL A 418 -4.68 6.95 -9.50
CA VAL A 418 -5.36 6.06 -8.55
C VAL A 418 -6.86 6.34 -8.57
N SER A 419 -7.67 5.38 -8.13
CA SER A 419 -9.13 5.56 -8.11
C SER A 419 -9.52 6.72 -7.19
N PRO A 420 -10.30 7.68 -7.68
CA PRO A 420 -10.98 8.63 -6.80
C PRO A 420 -12.03 7.89 -5.96
N ILE A 421 -12.47 8.51 -4.87
CA ILE A 421 -13.56 8.01 -4.04
C ILE A 421 -14.75 8.96 -4.09
N ALA A 422 -15.96 8.44 -3.85
CA ALA A 422 -17.13 9.28 -3.65
C ALA A 422 -16.89 10.25 -2.48
N ASP A 423 -17.55 11.40 -2.53
CA ASP A 423 -17.47 12.35 -1.42
C ASP A 423 -18.18 11.75 -0.20
N LEU A 424 -17.39 11.46 0.84
CA LEU A 424 -17.85 10.84 2.07
C LEU A 424 -18.30 11.85 3.13
N TRP A 425 -17.92 13.12 2.97
CA TRP A 425 -17.94 14.12 4.03
C TRP A 425 -18.89 15.28 3.79
N THR A 426 -19.28 15.56 2.56
CA THR A 426 -20.34 16.55 2.28
C THR A 426 -21.70 15.90 2.43
N THR A 427 -22.43 16.27 3.43
CA THR A 427 -23.85 15.94 3.58
C THR A 427 -24.64 16.52 2.41
N THR A 428 -24.81 15.75 1.34
CA THR A 428 -25.89 15.99 0.40
C THR A 428 -27.19 15.70 1.17
N THR A 429 -27.90 16.74 1.52
CA THR A 429 -29.31 16.69 1.92
C THR A 429 -30.11 16.08 0.76
N GLY A 430 -30.21 14.78 0.68
CA GLY A 430 -30.98 14.08 -0.35
C GLY A 430 -30.54 12.62 -0.47
N ASP A 431 -31.31 11.73 0.10
CA ASP A 431 -31.37 10.28 -0.18
C ASP A 431 -30.22 9.35 0.27
N ASN A 432 -29.47 9.63 1.28
CA ASN A 432 -28.87 8.54 2.04
C ASN A 432 -29.85 8.09 3.11
N GLN A 433 -30.43 6.92 2.92
CA GLN A 433 -31.39 6.31 3.84
C GLN A 433 -30.76 6.22 5.24
N ARG A 434 -31.10 7.18 6.09
CA ARG A 434 -30.96 7.04 7.54
C ARG A 434 -31.90 5.92 7.95
N LYS A 435 -31.41 4.70 8.02
CA LYS A 435 -32.16 3.62 8.67
C LYS A 435 -32.00 3.81 10.16
N GLN A 436 -33.10 4.18 10.79
CA GLN A 436 -33.31 4.11 12.25
C GLN A 436 -33.26 2.68 12.75
#